data_0de42d53f75216151973f8d495e271c2
#
_entry.id   0de42d53f75216151973f8d495e271c2
#
_cell.length_a   1.000
_cell.length_b   1.000
_cell.length_c   1.000
_cell.angle_alpha   90.00
_cell.angle_beta   90.00
_cell.angle_gamma   90.00
#
_symmetry.space_group_name_H-M   'P 1'
#
loop_
_entity.id
_entity.type
_entity.pdbx_description
1 polymer ?
#
loop_
_entity_poly.entity_id
_entity_poly.type
_entity_poly.pdbx_seq_one_letter_code
_entity_poly.pdbx_strand_id
1 'polypeptide(L)'
;MATQFGERIRELRTKQNLLLRQLASQLDVDTSIISKVERGDRQLKKEQIPLLAQILKADVEELQTLYLADQLNEIIKNEPLGKKAMDIIINNKNY
;
A
#
# COMPACT_ATOMS: atom_id res chain seq x y z
N MET A 1 6.30 -11.04 2.74
CA MET A 1 5.79 -10.47 3.99
C MET A 1 4.71 -9.44 3.69
N ALA A 2 3.58 -9.52 4.39
CA ALA A 2 2.46 -8.63 4.12
C ALA A 2 2.80 -7.17 4.46
N THR A 3 2.29 -6.24 3.68
CA THR A 3 2.40 -4.81 3.92
C THR A 3 1.04 -4.28 4.37
N GLN A 4 1.02 -3.10 4.99
CA GLN A 4 -0.23 -2.46 5.39
C GLN A 4 -1.10 -2.12 4.18
N PHE A 5 -0.48 -1.60 3.14
CA PHE A 5 -1.18 -1.27 1.90
C PHE A 5 -1.76 -2.53 1.24
N GLY A 6 -0.94 -3.58 1.11
CA GLY A 6 -1.38 -4.83 0.48
C GLY A 6 -2.51 -5.50 1.22
N GLU A 7 -2.43 -5.56 2.55
CA GLU A 7 -3.49 -6.14 3.37
C GLU A 7 -4.80 -5.35 3.25
N ARG A 8 -4.71 -4.02 3.22
CA ARG A 8 -5.89 -3.18 3.08
C ARG A 8 -6.55 -3.35 1.71
N ILE A 9 -5.74 -3.46 0.65
CA ILE A 9 -6.25 -3.72 -0.70
C ILE A 9 -7.03 -5.03 -0.73
N ARG A 10 -6.46 -6.09 -0.16
CA ARG A 10 -7.11 -7.39 -0.11
C ARG A 10 -8.43 -7.32 0.67
N GLU A 11 -8.42 -6.66 1.82
CA GLU A 11 -9.62 -6.50 2.65
C GLU A 11 -10.72 -5.80 1.87
N LEU A 12 -10.41 -4.67 1.23
CA LEU A 12 -11.38 -3.91 0.45
C LEU A 12 -11.89 -4.71 -0.76
N ARG A 13 -10.99 -5.44 -1.43
CA ARG A 13 -11.35 -6.27 -2.57
C ARG A 13 -12.32 -7.38 -2.16
N THR A 14 -11.99 -8.11 -1.11
CA THR A 14 -12.83 -9.24 -0.66
C THR A 14 -14.17 -8.76 -0.12
N LYS A 15 -14.18 -7.60 0.53
CA LYS A 15 -15.42 -7.00 1.02
C LYS A 15 -16.41 -6.70 -0.10
N GLN A 16 -15.91 -6.40 -1.29
CA GLN A 16 -16.74 -6.13 -2.45
C GLN A 16 -16.93 -7.35 -3.35
N ASN A 17 -16.46 -8.51 -2.90
CA ASN A 17 -16.58 -9.76 -3.65
C ASN A 17 -15.90 -9.70 -5.03
N LEU A 18 -14.84 -8.91 -5.13
CA LEU A 18 -14.04 -8.83 -6.35
C LEU A 18 -12.99 -9.94 -6.37
N LEU A 19 -12.89 -10.62 -7.50
CA LEU A 19 -11.81 -11.57 -7.73
C LEU A 19 -10.53 -10.82 -8.11
N LEU A 20 -9.38 -11.45 -7.86
CA LEU A 20 -8.10 -10.85 -8.24
C LEU A 20 -8.07 -10.43 -9.71
N ARG A 21 -8.57 -11.30 -10.61
CA ARG A 21 -8.58 -11.00 -12.04
C ARG A 21 -9.47 -9.81 -12.38
N GLN A 22 -10.55 -9.62 -11.63
CA GLN A 22 -11.47 -8.50 -11.87
C GLN A 22 -10.82 -7.18 -11.48
N LEU A 23 -10.16 -7.14 -10.33
CA LEU A 23 -9.44 -5.94 -9.91
C LEU A 23 -8.29 -5.63 -10.88
N ALA A 24 -7.52 -6.65 -11.25
CA ALA A 24 -6.41 -6.49 -12.17
C ALA A 24 -6.88 -5.93 -13.52
N SER A 25 -7.98 -6.47 -14.03
CA SER A 25 -8.54 -6.01 -15.31
C SER A 25 -8.96 -4.55 -15.25
N GLN A 26 -9.62 -4.13 -14.18
CA GLN A 26 -10.06 -2.75 -14.02
C GLN A 26 -8.90 -1.78 -13.83
N LEU A 27 -7.80 -2.25 -13.25
CA LEU A 27 -6.59 -1.44 -13.06
C LEU A 27 -5.64 -1.54 -14.26
N ASP A 28 -5.95 -2.39 -15.22
CA ASP A 28 -5.16 -2.62 -16.43
C ASP A 28 -3.76 -3.16 -16.12
N VAL A 29 -3.70 -4.16 -15.26
CA VAL A 29 -2.45 -4.86 -14.91
C VAL A 29 -2.71 -6.36 -14.89
N ASP A 30 -1.63 -7.14 -14.88
CA ASP A 30 -1.73 -8.59 -14.78
C ASP A 30 -2.23 -9.01 -13.38
N THR A 31 -3.01 -10.09 -13.34
CA THR A 31 -3.52 -10.66 -12.09
C THR A 31 -2.39 -10.96 -11.12
N SER A 32 -1.25 -11.47 -11.62
CA SER A 32 -0.10 -11.78 -10.77
C SER A 32 0.46 -10.55 -10.08
N ILE A 33 0.35 -9.38 -10.70
CA ILE A 33 0.81 -8.13 -10.09
C ILE A 33 -0.03 -7.80 -8.86
N ILE A 34 -1.36 -7.89 -8.98
CA ILE A 34 -2.25 -7.63 -7.84
C ILE A 34 -2.00 -8.64 -6.72
N SER A 35 -1.86 -9.92 -7.06
CA SER A 35 -1.56 -10.96 -6.08
C SER A 35 -0.28 -10.62 -5.30
N LYS A 36 0.77 -10.21 -5.99
CA LYS A 36 2.04 -9.85 -5.36
C LYS A 36 1.91 -8.59 -4.51
N VAL A 37 1.13 -7.59 -4.97
CA VAL A 37 0.90 -6.38 -4.19
C VAL A 37 0.19 -6.71 -2.88
N GLU A 38 -0.83 -7.56 -2.92
CA GLU A 38 -1.58 -7.94 -1.72
C GLU A 38 -0.70 -8.68 -0.72
N ARG A 39 0.29 -9.44 -1.19
CA ARG A 39 1.23 -10.15 -0.31
C ARG A 39 2.40 -9.28 0.15
N GLY A 40 2.52 -8.07 -0.38
CA GLY A 40 3.64 -7.19 -0.06
C GLY A 40 4.92 -7.48 -0.80
N ASP A 41 4.86 -8.30 -1.86
CA ASP A 41 6.03 -8.69 -2.65
C ASP A 41 6.32 -7.73 -3.80
N ARG A 42 5.42 -6.80 -4.06
CA ARG A 42 5.57 -5.82 -5.13
C ARG A 42 4.79 -4.56 -4.78
N GLN A 43 5.29 -3.42 -5.24
CA GLN A 43 4.59 -2.14 -5.12
C GLN A 43 3.93 -1.77 -6.42
N LEU A 44 2.73 -1.18 -6.33
CA LEU A 44 2.10 -0.50 -7.46
C LEU A 44 2.81 0.84 -7.67
N LYS A 45 2.63 1.42 -8.85
CA LYS A 45 3.06 2.78 -9.10
C LYS A 45 2.13 3.73 -8.35
N LYS A 46 2.69 4.80 -7.80
CA LYS A 46 1.92 5.78 -7.04
C LYS A 46 0.76 6.34 -7.86
N GLU A 47 0.98 6.51 -9.17
CA GLU A 47 -0.02 7.06 -10.08
C GLU A 47 -1.25 6.18 -10.25
N GLN A 48 -1.15 4.90 -9.89
CA GLN A 48 -2.25 3.95 -10.00
C GLN A 48 -3.19 4.01 -8.79
N ILE A 49 -2.76 4.63 -7.69
CA ILE A 49 -3.53 4.62 -6.43
C ILE A 49 -4.89 5.32 -6.55
N PRO A 50 -5.01 6.48 -7.21
CA PRO A 50 -6.32 7.12 -7.34
C PRO A 50 -7.35 6.25 -8.05
N LEU A 51 -6.97 5.58 -9.13
CA LEU A 51 -7.88 4.66 -9.83
C LEU A 51 -8.21 3.45 -8.95
N LEU A 52 -7.22 2.91 -8.28
CA LEU A 52 -7.42 1.78 -7.36
C LEU A 52 -8.43 2.15 -6.27
N ALA A 53 -8.28 3.32 -5.67
CA ALA A 53 -9.21 3.80 -4.65
C ALA A 53 -10.64 3.91 -5.20
N GLN A 54 -10.78 4.40 -6.43
CA GLN A 54 -12.08 4.50 -7.07
C GLN A 54 -12.71 3.13 -7.28
N ILE A 55 -11.94 2.18 -7.77
CA ILE A 55 -12.42 0.81 -8.00
C ILE A 55 -12.86 0.16 -6.69
N LEU A 56 -12.07 0.33 -5.64
CA LEU A 56 -12.32 -0.27 -4.34
C LEU A 56 -13.28 0.54 -3.46
N LYS A 57 -13.73 1.69 -3.95
CA LYS A 57 -14.62 2.61 -3.20
C LYS A 57 -14.00 2.99 -1.86
N ALA A 58 -12.70 3.27 -1.89
CA ALA A 58 -11.90 3.60 -0.72
C ALA A 58 -11.47 5.06 -0.77
N ASP A 59 -11.08 5.57 0.39
CA ASP A 59 -10.50 6.90 0.49
C ASP A 59 -9.08 6.89 -0.11
N VAL A 60 -8.85 7.74 -1.11
CA VAL A 60 -7.55 7.81 -1.76
C VAL A 60 -6.45 8.22 -0.79
N GLU A 61 -6.76 9.13 0.13
CA GLU A 61 -5.77 9.59 1.12
C GLU A 61 -5.35 8.46 2.05
N GLU A 62 -6.30 7.62 2.47
CA GLU A 62 -5.99 6.45 3.28
C GLU A 62 -5.00 5.53 2.56
N LEU A 63 -5.29 5.20 1.31
CA LEU A 63 -4.43 4.30 0.53
C LEU A 63 -3.05 4.91 0.28
N GLN A 64 -3.00 6.20 -0.03
CA GLN A 64 -1.72 6.88 -0.23
C GLN A 64 -0.89 6.91 1.06
N THR A 65 -1.55 7.10 2.19
CA THR A 65 -0.87 7.11 3.50
C THR A 65 -0.28 5.74 3.82
N LEU A 66 -1.04 4.68 3.61
CA LEU A 66 -0.54 3.31 3.85
C LEU A 66 0.61 2.97 2.91
N TYR A 67 0.51 3.39 1.65
CA TYR A 67 1.56 3.18 0.66
C TYR A 67 2.86 3.87 1.11
N LEU A 68 2.76 5.11 1.56
CA LEU A 68 3.92 5.86 2.05
C LEU A 68 4.50 5.23 3.32
N ALA A 69 3.63 4.79 4.23
CA ALA A 69 4.08 4.14 5.47
C ALA A 69 4.90 2.90 5.18
N ASP A 70 4.47 2.09 4.20
CA ASP A 70 5.22 0.90 3.81
C ASP A 70 6.59 1.26 3.22
N GLN A 71 6.67 2.35 2.45
CA GLN A 71 7.94 2.81 1.90
C GLN A 71 8.90 3.26 3.01
N LEU A 72 8.40 3.99 3.99
CA LEU A 72 9.19 4.42 5.14
C LEU A 72 9.68 3.21 5.95
N ASN A 73 8.79 2.25 6.17
CA ASN A 73 9.14 1.02 6.88
C ASN A 73 10.22 0.22 6.15
N GLU A 74 10.15 0.18 4.81
CA GLU A 74 11.16 -0.51 4.01
C GLU A 74 12.54 0.10 4.21
N ILE A 75 12.61 1.42 4.36
CA ILE A 75 13.88 2.11 4.58
C ILE A 75 14.48 1.76 5.94
N ILE A 76 13.65 1.68 6.99
CA ILE A 76 14.15 1.59 8.36
C ILE A 76 14.17 0.17 8.94
N LYS A 77 13.48 -0.79 8.33
CA LYS A 77 13.25 -2.11 8.94
C LYS A 77 14.53 -2.88 9.30
N ASN A 78 15.60 -2.68 8.53
CA ASN A 78 16.87 -3.36 8.74
C ASN A 78 17.95 -2.42 9.29
N GLU A 79 17.56 -1.22 9.72
CA GLU A 79 18.50 -0.23 10.25
C GLU A 79 18.49 -0.26 11.77
N PRO A 80 19.65 -0.54 12.42
CA PRO A 80 19.69 -0.56 13.90
C PRO A 80 19.25 0.74 14.55
N LEU A 81 19.45 1.86 13.86
CA LEU A 81 19.07 3.20 14.38
C LEU A 81 17.78 3.72 13.77
N GLY A 82 17.04 2.87 13.07
CA GLY A 82 15.80 3.28 12.37
C GLY A 82 14.77 3.91 13.29
N LYS A 83 14.53 3.28 14.45
CA LYS A 83 13.56 3.80 15.41
C LYS A 83 13.98 5.15 15.97
N LYS A 84 15.27 5.32 16.27
CA LYS A 84 15.78 6.61 16.75
C LYS A 84 15.62 7.69 15.70
N ALA A 85 15.89 7.36 14.44
CA ALA A 85 15.71 8.30 13.34
C ALA A 85 14.25 8.71 13.20
N MET A 86 13.33 7.74 13.29
CA MET A 86 11.89 8.03 13.23
C MET A 86 11.45 8.93 14.37
N ASP A 87 11.95 8.68 15.58
CA ASP A 87 11.61 9.51 16.73
C ASP A 87 12.05 10.96 16.55
N ILE A 88 13.20 11.20 15.93
CA ILE A 88 13.66 12.55 15.63
C ILE A 88 12.69 13.24 14.67
N ILE A 89 12.25 12.56 13.63
CA ILE A 89 11.32 13.12 12.64
C ILE A 89 9.98 13.44 13.30
N ILE A 90 9.43 12.49 14.04
CA ILE A 90 8.11 12.63 14.68
C ILE A 90 8.12 13.75 15.70
N ASN A 91 9.21 13.90 16.45
CA ASN A 91 9.32 14.92 17.49
C ASN A 91 9.75 16.29 16.97
N ASN A 92 10.01 16.40 15.66
CA ASN A 92 10.38 17.68 15.05
C ASN A 92 9.12 18.47 14.74
N LYS A 93 8.91 19.57 15.46
CA LYS A 93 7.69 20.39 15.35
C LYS A 93 7.56 21.15 14.04
N ASN A 94 8.56 21.09 13.18
CA ASN A 94 8.53 21.74 11.87
C ASN A 94 7.84 20.88 10.79
N TYR A 95 7.41 19.69 11.16
CA TYR A 95 6.68 18.81 10.24
C TYR A 95 5.18 18.87 10.45
#